data_78a4b25465be8b01f48c9fb8c1aa2613
#
_entry.id   78a4b25465be8b01f48c9fb8c1aa2613
#
_cell.length_a   1.000
_cell.length_b   1.000
_cell.length_c   1.000
_cell.angle_alpha   90.00
_cell.angle_beta   90.00
_cell.angle_gamma   90.00
#
_symmetry.space_group_name_H-M   'P 1'
#
loop_
_entity.id
_entity.type
_entity.pdbx_description
1 polymer ?
#
loop_
_entity_poly.entity_id
_entity_poly.type
_entity_poly.pdbx_seq_one_letter_code
_entity_poly.pdbx_strand_id
1 'polypeptide(L)'
;MKKAVFSLLIVLFLSASCIVYVPRDVNRQPGPRDYPQDNAGDYGDTNLSYFYDYLSPHGAWVHFAPHGYVWVPRHMGYRWRPYTMGHWAWTDYGWTWVSEEEWGWACFHYGRWGFDDDIGWFWVPGTVWAPAWVVWRSGPSYFGWAPVPPGIEFSSGYGFRSREFDVPHHHWIFVESRYFMDRRLDPYIFPSERNLTVIRYTQIHQNIVVRNNRVFNEGIDVDTVRRVTRQRISRQTIEDDRRPGLVRDELDRVRIYKPDIKDSEGGAPKRFVSRDEARKDLDQAKIWDPKTPQGEDTSVIRKKFDQETKVMERSQLEDLRQLRNKFAVRENGVRDPAERSKIQKARDIAVEDLKKSHEQERQALTERQQKDEEQVKKRIIKKSDKSDRGER
;
A
#
# COMPACT_ATOMS: atom_id res chain seq x y z
N MET A 1 -32.70 -61.53 -32.76
CA MET A 1 -32.42 -60.83 -31.51
C MET A 1 -31.13 -60.04 -31.70
N LYS A 2 -31.27 -58.74 -32.05
CA LYS A 2 -30.14 -57.83 -32.31
C LYS A 2 -29.92 -57.00 -31.04
N LYS A 3 -28.76 -57.13 -30.40
CA LYS A 3 -28.36 -56.26 -29.27
C LYS A 3 -27.75 -54.97 -29.82
N ALA A 4 -28.39 -53.85 -29.56
CA ALA A 4 -27.89 -52.52 -29.84
C ALA A 4 -26.96 -52.10 -28.65
N VAL A 5 -25.70 -51.81 -28.97
CA VAL A 5 -24.73 -51.23 -28.04
C VAL A 5 -24.86 -49.70 -28.19
N PHE A 6 -25.31 -49.06 -27.13
CA PHE A 6 -25.35 -47.58 -27.04
C PHE A 6 -24.00 -47.10 -26.53
N SER A 7 -23.19 -46.55 -27.43
CA SER A 7 -21.96 -45.81 -27.05
C SER A 7 -22.33 -44.43 -26.58
N LEU A 8 -22.17 -44.19 -25.27
CA LEU A 8 -22.34 -42.90 -24.65
C LEU A 8 -21.02 -42.08 -24.83
N LEU A 9 -21.03 -41.18 -25.80
CA LEU A 9 -19.97 -40.21 -26.00
C LEU A 9 -20.12 -39.08 -24.96
N ILE A 10 -19.31 -39.13 -23.88
CA ILE A 10 -19.19 -38.03 -22.95
C ILE A 10 -18.26 -37.00 -23.60
N VAL A 11 -18.81 -35.94 -24.14
CA VAL A 11 -18.09 -34.75 -24.59
C VAL A 11 -17.76 -33.91 -23.34
N LEU A 12 -16.52 -34.02 -22.87
CA LEU A 12 -16.01 -33.11 -21.83
C LEU A 12 -15.77 -31.75 -22.49
N PHE A 13 -16.65 -30.80 -22.27
CA PHE A 13 -16.40 -29.38 -22.53
C PHE A 13 -15.34 -28.89 -21.53
N LEU A 14 -14.10 -28.88 -21.94
CA LEU A 14 -13.04 -28.09 -21.31
C LEU A 14 -13.31 -26.63 -21.67
N SER A 15 -14.07 -25.92 -20.82
CA SER A 15 -14.13 -24.48 -20.88
C SER A 15 -12.75 -23.92 -20.46
N ALA A 16 -11.87 -23.78 -21.45
CA ALA A 16 -10.69 -22.93 -21.32
C ALA A 16 -11.20 -21.49 -21.22
N SER A 17 -11.42 -21.00 -20.01
CA SER A 17 -11.56 -19.58 -19.76
C SER A 17 -10.22 -18.94 -20.05
N CYS A 18 -9.97 -18.60 -21.32
CA CYS A 18 -8.97 -17.61 -21.68
C CYS A 18 -9.47 -16.28 -21.10
N ILE A 19 -8.91 -15.89 -19.97
CA ILE A 19 -8.98 -14.50 -19.53
C ILE A 19 -8.14 -13.73 -20.55
N VAL A 20 -8.80 -13.19 -21.57
CA VAL A 20 -8.20 -12.19 -22.45
C VAL A 20 -8.00 -10.96 -21.59
N TYR A 21 -6.79 -10.77 -21.11
CA TYR A 21 -6.36 -9.51 -20.54
C TYR A 21 -6.32 -8.50 -21.69
N VAL A 22 -7.33 -7.66 -21.80
CA VAL A 22 -7.28 -6.45 -22.62
C VAL A 22 -6.45 -5.47 -21.81
N PRO A 23 -5.28 -5.03 -22.28
CA PRO A 23 -4.56 -3.97 -21.61
C PRO A 23 -5.42 -2.72 -21.69
N ARG A 24 -6.11 -2.36 -20.62
CA ARG A 24 -6.59 -0.99 -20.46
C ARG A 24 -5.34 -0.11 -20.40
N ASP A 25 -5.40 0.96 -21.14
CA ASP A 25 -4.34 1.96 -21.24
C ASP A 25 -3.86 2.35 -19.84
N VAL A 26 -2.69 1.80 -19.43
CA VAL A 26 -2.15 1.88 -18.06
C VAL A 26 -1.70 3.31 -17.73
N ASN A 27 -1.67 4.20 -18.74
CA ASN A 27 -1.29 5.59 -18.62
C ASN A 27 -2.48 6.55 -18.43
N ARG A 28 -3.70 6.06 -18.44
CA ARG A 28 -4.84 6.92 -18.11
C ARG A 28 -4.99 6.93 -16.59
N GLN A 29 -4.35 7.86 -15.93
CA GLN A 29 -4.73 8.22 -14.57
C GLN A 29 -6.20 8.62 -14.60
N PRO A 30 -7.05 8.09 -13.69
CA PRO A 30 -8.38 8.63 -13.53
C PRO A 30 -8.22 10.12 -13.24
N GLY A 31 -8.68 10.98 -14.15
CA GLY A 31 -8.76 12.40 -13.86
C GLY A 31 -9.72 12.65 -12.68
N PRO A 32 -9.74 13.84 -12.10
CA PRO A 32 -10.64 14.18 -10.98
C PRO A 32 -12.13 13.87 -11.22
N ARG A 33 -12.51 13.54 -12.46
CA ARG A 33 -13.87 13.19 -12.86
C ARG A 33 -14.20 11.69 -12.80
N ASP A 34 -13.19 10.84 -12.65
CA ASP A 34 -13.36 9.37 -12.57
C ASP A 34 -13.52 8.87 -11.12
N TYR A 35 -13.31 9.75 -10.14
CA TYR A 35 -13.72 9.46 -8.77
C TYR A 35 -15.22 9.72 -8.65
N PRO A 36 -16.01 8.79 -8.09
CA PRO A 36 -17.38 9.07 -7.70
C PRO A 36 -17.38 10.41 -6.94
N GLN A 37 -18.20 11.37 -7.37
CA GLN A 37 -18.37 12.56 -6.55
C GLN A 37 -18.90 12.10 -5.21
N ASP A 38 -18.08 12.26 -4.17
CA ASP A 38 -18.56 12.10 -2.83
C ASP A 38 -19.77 13.05 -2.69
N ASN A 39 -20.92 12.46 -2.42
CA ASN A 39 -21.87 13.21 -1.67
C ASN A 39 -21.12 13.55 -0.39
N ALA A 40 -20.77 14.82 -0.21
CA ALA A 40 -20.03 15.37 0.91
C ALA A 40 -20.65 15.05 2.30
N GLY A 41 -21.62 14.14 2.33
CA GLY A 41 -22.40 13.73 3.47
C GLY A 41 -21.70 12.79 4.44
N ASP A 42 -20.60 12.11 4.09
CA ASP A 42 -19.95 11.18 5.01
C ASP A 42 -18.61 11.69 5.58
N TYR A 43 -18.08 12.78 5.01
CA TYR A 43 -17.02 13.60 5.61
C TYR A 43 -17.59 14.91 6.16
N GLY A 44 -18.93 14.98 6.25
CA GLY A 44 -19.67 16.16 6.64
C GLY A 44 -19.36 16.58 8.07
N ASP A 45 -19.24 17.88 8.26
CA ASP A 45 -19.32 18.66 9.50
C ASP A 45 -18.50 18.14 10.70
N THR A 46 -17.35 17.53 10.42
CA THR A 46 -16.39 17.09 11.43
C THR A 46 -15.85 18.30 12.16
N ASN A 47 -15.65 18.20 13.47
CA ASN A 47 -14.76 19.14 14.15
C ASN A 47 -13.31 18.90 13.72
N LEU A 48 -13.06 19.22 12.46
CA LEU A 48 -11.76 19.12 11.82
C LEU A 48 -10.72 20.00 12.50
N SER A 49 -11.16 21.02 13.29
CA SER A 49 -10.26 21.87 14.05
C SER A 49 -9.31 21.08 14.94
N TYR A 50 -9.76 19.94 15.46
CA TYR A 50 -8.93 19.07 16.26
C TYR A 50 -7.75 18.48 15.47
N PHE A 51 -8.01 17.97 14.26
CA PHE A 51 -6.96 17.50 13.37
C PHE A 51 -6.12 18.66 12.82
N TYR A 52 -6.77 19.81 12.52
CA TYR A 52 -6.07 20.97 11.99
C TYR A 52 -4.98 21.47 12.94
N ASP A 53 -5.30 21.60 14.21
CA ASP A 53 -4.33 22.09 15.19
C ASP A 53 -3.23 21.05 15.47
N TYR A 54 -3.59 19.77 15.62
CA TYR A 54 -2.62 18.73 15.95
C TYR A 54 -1.66 18.41 14.78
N LEU A 55 -2.16 18.37 13.54
CA LEU A 55 -1.37 17.97 12.39
C LEU A 55 -0.54 19.11 11.79
N SER A 56 -0.86 20.38 12.08
CA SER A 56 -0.14 21.54 11.54
C SER A 56 1.37 21.56 11.78
N PRO A 57 1.91 21.11 12.91
CA PRO A 57 3.37 21.00 13.11
C PRO A 57 4.03 19.94 12.24
N HIS A 58 3.30 18.91 11.82
CA HIS A 58 3.82 17.73 11.14
C HIS A 58 3.66 17.79 9.62
N GLY A 59 2.89 18.75 9.09
CA GLY A 59 2.58 18.82 7.66
C GLY A 59 1.98 20.14 7.23
N ALA A 60 1.46 20.18 6.03
CA ALA A 60 0.78 21.32 5.48
C ALA A 60 -0.69 21.01 5.19
N TRP A 61 -1.58 21.90 5.54
CA TRP A 61 -2.94 21.89 5.04
C TRP A 61 -2.98 22.54 3.67
N VAL A 62 -3.63 21.87 2.73
CA VAL A 62 -3.73 22.29 1.33
C VAL A 62 -5.20 22.34 0.96
N HIS A 63 -5.64 23.46 0.38
CA HIS A 63 -6.96 23.51 -0.23
C HIS A 63 -6.92 22.81 -1.59
N PHE A 64 -7.60 21.66 -1.67
CA PHE A 64 -7.52 20.74 -2.79
C PHE A 64 -8.91 20.22 -3.22
N ALA A 65 -9.48 20.83 -4.27
CA ALA A 65 -10.75 20.36 -4.81
C ALA A 65 -10.62 18.96 -5.45
N PRO A 66 -11.61 18.07 -5.30
CA PRO A 66 -12.90 18.27 -4.65
C PRO A 66 -12.90 17.99 -3.13
N HIS A 67 -11.76 17.64 -2.53
CA HIS A 67 -11.65 17.12 -1.16
C HIS A 67 -11.65 18.21 -0.08
N GLY A 68 -11.67 19.48 -0.43
CA GLY A 68 -11.60 20.57 0.54
C GLY A 68 -10.19 20.74 1.10
N TYR A 69 -10.05 20.72 2.43
CA TYR A 69 -8.75 20.82 3.08
C TYR A 69 -8.17 19.42 3.33
N VAL A 70 -7.06 19.13 2.65
CA VAL A 70 -6.30 17.88 2.81
C VAL A 70 -4.98 18.17 3.51
N TRP A 71 -4.45 17.17 4.21
CA TRP A 71 -3.19 17.31 4.90
C TRP A 71 -2.08 16.53 4.17
N VAL A 72 -0.94 17.18 3.98
CA VAL A 72 0.24 16.61 3.33
C VAL A 72 1.37 16.55 4.35
N PRO A 73 1.90 15.35 4.69
CA PRO A 73 2.98 15.20 5.66
C PRO A 73 4.26 15.88 5.14
N ARG A 74 5.00 16.52 6.05
CA ARG A 74 6.32 17.08 5.76
C ARG A 74 7.41 16.23 6.38
N HIS A 75 8.62 16.37 5.85
CA HIS A 75 9.82 15.72 6.38
C HIS A 75 9.73 14.18 6.40
N MET A 76 9.01 13.61 5.44
CA MET A 76 8.97 12.17 5.27
C MET A 76 10.20 11.70 4.50
N GLY A 77 10.67 10.49 4.86
CA GLY A 77 11.82 9.89 4.21
C GLY A 77 11.62 9.68 2.71
N TYR A 78 12.72 9.43 2.02
CA TYR A 78 12.72 9.16 0.59
C TYR A 78 11.66 8.12 0.20
N ARG A 79 10.76 8.51 -0.73
CA ARG A 79 9.66 7.67 -1.23
C ARG A 79 8.78 7.06 -0.14
N TRP A 80 8.58 7.81 0.93
CA TRP A 80 7.61 7.43 1.94
C TRP A 80 6.21 7.20 1.33
N ARG A 81 5.54 6.21 1.85
CA ARG A 81 4.12 5.90 1.54
C ARG A 81 3.37 5.66 2.84
N PRO A 82 2.06 5.93 2.90
CA PRO A 82 1.25 5.57 4.06
C PRO A 82 1.39 4.08 4.40
N TYR A 83 1.36 3.74 5.67
CA TYR A 83 1.46 2.36 6.17
C TYR A 83 2.78 1.65 5.82
N THR A 84 3.90 2.37 5.85
CA THR A 84 5.25 1.80 5.63
C THR A 84 6.17 1.90 6.83
N MET A 85 5.93 2.87 7.73
CA MET A 85 6.72 3.03 8.96
C MET A 85 5.92 2.55 10.16
N GLY A 86 6.12 1.30 10.53
CA GLY A 86 5.37 0.62 11.58
C GLY A 86 5.24 -0.87 11.33
N HIS A 87 4.25 -1.49 11.95
CA HIS A 87 3.96 -2.92 11.82
C HIS A 87 2.50 -3.25 12.04
N TRP A 88 2.12 -4.49 11.77
CA TRP A 88 0.77 -5.01 11.97
C TRP A 88 0.65 -5.75 13.30
N ALA A 89 -0.37 -5.41 14.08
CA ALA A 89 -0.79 -6.13 15.27
C ALA A 89 -2.16 -6.79 15.05
N TRP A 90 -2.34 -8.01 15.57
CA TRP A 90 -3.64 -8.67 15.55
C TRP A 90 -4.43 -8.32 16.80
N THR A 91 -5.51 -7.58 16.66
CA THR A 91 -6.30 -7.10 17.81
C THR A 91 -7.73 -7.64 17.82
N ASP A 92 -8.50 -7.21 18.81
CA ASP A 92 -9.94 -7.44 18.89
C ASP A 92 -10.74 -6.71 17.79
N TYR A 93 -10.10 -5.78 17.04
CA TYR A 93 -10.64 -5.13 15.84
C TYR A 93 -10.06 -5.69 14.52
N GLY A 94 -9.28 -6.77 14.57
CA GLY A 94 -8.55 -7.32 13.43
C GLY A 94 -7.16 -6.73 13.26
N TRP A 95 -6.68 -6.69 12.03
CA TRP A 95 -5.36 -6.13 11.72
C TRP A 95 -5.32 -4.64 11.98
N THR A 96 -4.51 -4.25 12.92
CA THR A 96 -4.35 -2.87 13.38
C THR A 96 -2.97 -2.38 13.02
N TRP A 97 -2.89 -1.20 12.43
CA TRP A 97 -1.61 -0.57 12.11
C TRP A 97 -1.03 0.10 13.35
N VAL A 98 0.17 -0.28 13.72
CA VAL A 98 0.96 0.36 14.78
C VAL A 98 2.00 1.24 14.11
N SER A 99 1.75 2.54 14.09
CA SER A 99 2.60 3.53 13.43
C SER A 99 3.78 3.95 14.30
N GLU A 100 4.92 4.23 13.65
CA GLU A 100 6.07 4.90 14.27
C GLU A 100 6.01 6.43 14.12
N GLU A 101 5.00 6.97 13.41
CA GLU A 101 4.76 8.40 13.30
C GLU A 101 3.87 8.90 14.46
N GLU A 102 4.24 10.03 15.08
CA GLU A 102 3.49 10.62 16.19
C GLU A 102 2.04 10.98 15.84
N TRP A 103 1.80 11.35 14.59
CA TRP A 103 0.49 11.67 14.05
C TRP A 103 -0.30 10.44 13.53
N GLY A 104 0.30 9.26 13.65
CA GLY A 104 -0.27 8.02 13.11
C GLY A 104 -1.62 7.64 13.68
N TRP A 105 -1.90 7.95 14.96
CA TRP A 105 -3.20 7.74 15.59
C TRP A 105 -4.35 8.43 14.82
N ALA A 106 -4.07 9.58 14.19
CA ALA A 106 -5.03 10.30 13.37
C ALA A 106 -5.09 9.70 11.94
N CYS A 107 -4.00 9.81 11.21
CA CYS A 107 -4.02 9.62 9.76
C CYS A 107 -4.10 8.16 9.32
N PHE A 108 -3.83 7.19 10.20
CA PHE A 108 -3.99 5.77 9.87
C PHE A 108 -5.27 5.15 10.42
N HIS A 109 -5.90 5.82 11.38
CA HIS A 109 -7.12 5.31 12.00
C HIS A 109 -8.38 6.10 11.63
N TYR A 110 -8.23 7.32 11.13
CA TYR A 110 -9.30 8.17 10.60
C TYR A 110 -9.02 8.58 9.16
N GLY A 111 -10.05 9.02 8.46
CA GLY A 111 -9.89 9.56 7.11
C GLY A 111 -9.34 8.57 6.07
N ARG A 112 -8.82 9.14 4.97
CA ARG A 112 -8.36 8.35 3.82
C ARG A 112 -7.09 8.97 3.22
N TRP A 113 -6.23 8.12 2.69
CA TRP A 113 -5.05 8.54 1.96
C TRP A 113 -5.30 8.53 0.46
N GLY A 114 -5.03 9.65 -0.18
CA GLY A 114 -4.98 9.80 -1.63
C GLY A 114 -3.59 10.13 -2.13
N PHE A 115 -3.39 10.05 -3.43
CA PHE A 115 -2.14 10.42 -4.08
C PHE A 115 -2.40 11.36 -5.25
N ASP A 116 -1.57 12.37 -5.39
CA ASP A 116 -1.57 13.32 -6.48
C ASP A 116 -0.13 13.54 -6.97
N ASP A 117 0.05 13.63 -8.28
CA ASP A 117 1.39 13.73 -8.87
C ASP A 117 2.16 15.00 -8.47
N ASP A 118 1.43 16.08 -8.20
CA ASP A 118 2.01 17.37 -7.84
C ASP A 118 2.33 17.47 -6.35
N ILE A 119 1.39 17.03 -5.47
CA ILE A 119 1.53 17.17 -4.02
C ILE A 119 1.88 15.87 -3.30
N GLY A 120 1.93 14.73 -4.01
CA GLY A 120 2.25 13.43 -3.44
C GLY A 120 1.10 12.85 -2.60
N TRP A 121 1.44 12.08 -1.58
CA TRP A 121 0.46 11.51 -0.65
C TRP A 121 -0.19 12.61 0.19
N PHE A 122 -1.51 12.61 0.22
CA PHE A 122 -2.31 13.52 1.03
C PHE A 122 -3.36 12.74 1.81
N TRP A 123 -3.73 13.26 2.95
CA TRP A 123 -4.76 12.68 3.83
C TRP A 123 -6.01 13.55 3.83
N VAL A 124 -7.16 12.94 3.58
CA VAL A 124 -8.48 13.54 3.70
C VAL A 124 -9.03 13.19 5.07
N PRO A 125 -9.36 14.15 5.93
CA PRO A 125 -9.91 13.91 7.26
C PRO A 125 -11.23 13.12 7.21
N GLY A 126 -11.48 12.33 8.24
CA GLY A 126 -12.73 11.60 8.46
C GLY A 126 -12.98 11.37 9.92
N THR A 127 -14.22 11.06 10.31
CA THR A 127 -14.65 10.91 11.71
C THR A 127 -14.67 9.49 12.19
N VAL A 128 -14.78 8.54 11.27
CA VAL A 128 -14.96 7.13 11.61
C VAL A 128 -13.60 6.50 11.89
N TRP A 129 -13.45 5.99 13.11
CA TRP A 129 -12.28 5.24 13.51
C TRP A 129 -12.27 3.82 12.96
N ALA A 130 -11.11 3.35 12.49
CA ALA A 130 -10.87 1.95 12.15
C ALA A 130 -9.46 1.50 12.60
N PRO A 131 -9.22 0.20 12.78
CA PRO A 131 -7.89 -0.32 13.11
C PRO A 131 -6.87 -0.05 12.00
N ALA A 132 -7.33 0.05 10.76
CA ALA A 132 -6.61 0.55 9.58
C ALA A 132 -7.59 0.70 8.41
N TRP A 133 -7.39 1.72 7.58
CA TRP A 133 -8.17 1.93 6.36
C TRP A 133 -7.41 1.41 5.15
N VAL A 134 -7.24 0.09 5.07
CA VAL A 134 -6.54 -0.59 3.97
C VAL A 134 -7.33 -1.76 3.44
N VAL A 135 -7.16 -2.04 2.17
CA VAL A 135 -7.53 -3.30 1.52
C VAL A 135 -6.30 -4.18 1.38
N TRP A 136 -6.51 -5.48 1.24
CA TRP A 136 -5.47 -6.47 1.32
C TRP A 136 -5.30 -7.27 0.04
N ARG A 137 -4.10 -7.77 -0.16
CA ARG A 137 -3.82 -8.84 -1.11
C ARG A 137 -3.00 -9.92 -0.45
N SER A 138 -3.31 -11.18 -0.77
CA SER A 138 -2.50 -12.30 -0.30
C SER A 138 -2.29 -13.33 -1.40
N GLY A 139 -1.18 -14.00 -1.32
CA GLY A 139 -0.79 -15.11 -2.17
C GLY A 139 0.16 -16.04 -1.40
N PRO A 140 0.64 -17.12 -2.03
CA PRO A 140 1.47 -18.11 -1.34
C PRO A 140 2.74 -17.55 -0.70
N SER A 141 3.33 -16.50 -1.30
CA SER A 141 4.58 -15.91 -0.82
C SER A 141 4.52 -14.43 -0.49
N TYR A 142 3.41 -13.77 -0.80
CA TYR A 142 3.33 -12.32 -0.70
C TYR A 142 2.07 -11.90 0.03
N PHE A 143 2.24 -10.96 0.96
CA PHE A 143 1.14 -10.21 1.55
C PHE A 143 1.30 -8.75 1.17
N GLY A 144 0.17 -8.11 0.92
CA GLY A 144 0.16 -6.71 0.53
C GLY A 144 -1.05 -5.98 1.08
N TRP A 145 -0.91 -4.67 1.19
CA TRP A 145 -1.97 -3.76 1.59
C TRP A 145 -1.87 -2.47 0.81
N ALA A 146 -3.00 -1.79 0.68
CA ALA A 146 -3.05 -0.46 0.09
C ALA A 146 -4.08 0.40 0.81
N PRO A 147 -3.85 1.70 0.99
CA PRO A 147 -4.84 2.60 1.55
C PRO A 147 -6.14 2.55 0.75
N VAL A 148 -7.27 2.56 1.43
CA VAL A 148 -8.55 2.85 0.80
C VAL A 148 -8.54 4.30 0.34
N PRO A 149 -8.72 4.57 -0.96
CA PRO A 149 -8.67 5.95 -1.45
C PRO A 149 -9.84 6.79 -0.95
N PRO A 150 -9.71 8.13 -0.94
CA PRO A 150 -10.85 9.02 -0.72
C PRO A 150 -11.89 8.83 -1.83
N GLY A 151 -13.14 9.21 -1.56
CA GLY A 151 -14.23 9.05 -2.52
C GLY A 151 -14.95 7.70 -2.47
N ILE A 152 -14.51 6.77 -1.64
CA ILE A 152 -15.20 5.50 -1.45
C ILE A 152 -16.21 5.64 -0.31
N GLU A 153 -17.50 5.60 -0.66
CA GLU A 153 -18.58 5.70 0.32
C GLU A 153 -18.49 4.60 1.38
N PHE A 154 -18.46 5.03 2.62
CA PHE A 154 -18.45 4.18 3.79
C PHE A 154 -19.46 4.69 4.84
N SER A 155 -20.21 3.79 5.42
CA SER A 155 -21.14 4.09 6.50
C SER A 155 -20.85 3.21 7.72
N SER A 156 -20.91 3.78 8.90
CA SER A 156 -20.81 3.05 10.15
C SER A 156 -21.98 2.07 10.37
N GLY A 157 -23.06 2.18 9.59
CA GLY A 157 -24.21 1.28 9.66
C GLY A 157 -24.09 0.05 8.76
N TYR A 158 -23.53 0.19 7.53
CA TYR A 158 -23.51 -0.91 6.56
C TYR A 158 -22.14 -1.18 5.90
N GLY A 159 -21.12 -0.39 6.23
CA GLY A 159 -19.77 -0.53 5.64
C GLY A 159 -19.62 0.16 4.29
N PHE A 160 -18.81 -0.38 3.40
CA PHE A 160 -18.64 0.13 2.04
C PHE A 160 -19.85 -0.15 1.16
N ARG A 161 -20.31 0.86 0.44
CA ARG A 161 -21.41 0.72 -0.52
C ARG A 161 -21.00 -0.08 -1.75
N SER A 162 -19.77 0.12 -2.25
CA SER A 162 -19.17 -0.69 -3.30
C SER A 162 -18.06 -1.54 -2.72
N ARG A 163 -18.03 -2.83 -3.07
CA ARG A 163 -16.93 -3.73 -2.75
C ARG A 163 -15.85 -3.73 -3.85
N GLU A 164 -16.10 -3.05 -4.95
CA GLU A 164 -15.19 -2.97 -6.08
C GLU A 164 -14.74 -1.52 -6.26
N PHE A 165 -13.51 -1.24 -5.89
CA PHE A 165 -12.81 -0.03 -6.25
C PHE A 165 -11.40 -0.39 -6.69
N ASP A 166 -10.93 0.33 -7.70
CA ASP A 166 -9.62 0.09 -8.27
C ASP A 166 -8.56 0.83 -7.45
N VAL A 167 -7.51 0.12 -7.08
CA VAL A 167 -6.36 0.70 -6.40
C VAL A 167 -5.18 0.66 -7.36
N PRO A 168 -4.63 1.82 -7.74
CA PRO A 168 -3.48 1.88 -8.64
C PRO A 168 -2.34 0.98 -8.16
N HIS A 169 -1.67 0.31 -9.08
CA HIS A 169 -0.64 -0.69 -8.74
C HIS A 169 0.49 -0.11 -7.87
N HIS A 170 0.86 1.16 -8.06
CA HIS A 170 1.92 1.82 -7.30
C HIS A 170 1.51 2.21 -5.87
N HIS A 171 0.22 2.18 -5.53
CA HIS A 171 -0.27 2.41 -4.16
C HIS A 171 -0.13 1.16 -3.28
N TRP A 172 0.00 -0.02 -3.88
CA TRP A 172 0.18 -1.24 -3.12
C TRP A 172 1.54 -1.29 -2.45
N ILE A 173 1.55 -1.80 -1.24
CA ILE A 173 2.73 -2.12 -0.46
C ILE A 173 2.77 -3.63 -0.33
N PHE A 174 3.87 -4.25 -0.70
CA PHE A 174 4.05 -5.69 -0.62
C PHE A 174 5.30 -6.04 0.16
N VAL A 175 5.22 -7.18 0.85
CA VAL A 175 6.35 -7.85 1.49
C VAL A 175 6.30 -9.34 1.18
N GLU A 176 7.42 -10.04 1.30
CA GLU A 176 7.35 -11.49 1.41
C GLU A 176 6.55 -11.86 2.66
N SER A 177 5.61 -12.79 2.54
CA SER A 177 4.67 -13.13 3.60
C SER A 177 5.34 -13.53 4.93
N ARG A 178 6.55 -14.11 4.88
CA ARG A 178 7.33 -14.46 6.08
C ARG A 178 7.76 -13.27 6.93
N TYR A 179 7.86 -12.06 6.35
CA TYR A 179 8.27 -10.84 7.05
C TYR A 179 7.09 -9.98 7.52
N PHE A 180 5.86 -10.43 7.25
CA PHE A 180 4.65 -9.64 7.53
C PHE A 180 4.50 -9.26 9.01
N MET A 181 4.99 -10.09 9.92
CA MET A 181 4.93 -9.85 11.37
C MET A 181 6.19 -9.20 11.94
N ASP A 182 7.12 -8.75 11.09
CA ASP A 182 8.28 -8.00 11.57
C ASP A 182 7.86 -6.64 12.14
N ARG A 183 8.45 -6.26 13.26
CA ARG A 183 8.19 -4.96 13.90
C ARG A 183 8.70 -3.77 13.07
N ARG A 184 9.59 -4.01 12.13
CA ARG A 184 10.10 -3.04 11.18
C ARG A 184 9.93 -3.57 9.78
N LEU A 185 8.86 -3.15 9.12
CA LEU A 185 8.51 -3.62 7.77
C LEU A 185 9.29 -2.90 6.66
N ASP A 186 9.72 -1.66 6.90
CA ASP A 186 10.42 -0.83 5.92
C ASP A 186 11.58 -1.54 5.19
N PRO A 187 12.42 -2.38 5.84
CA PRO A 187 13.50 -3.09 5.15
C PRO A 187 13.05 -4.19 4.18
N TYR A 188 11.80 -4.60 4.24
CA TYR A 188 11.27 -5.73 3.46
C TYR A 188 10.24 -5.32 2.41
N ILE A 189 9.88 -4.02 2.40
CA ILE A 189 8.89 -3.48 1.46
C ILE A 189 9.46 -3.49 0.05
N PHE A 190 8.68 -4.01 -0.87
CA PHE A 190 9.06 -4.05 -2.29
C PHE A 190 9.08 -2.66 -2.92
N PRO A 191 10.04 -2.40 -3.82
CA PRO A 191 9.93 -1.29 -4.74
C PRO A 191 8.65 -1.36 -5.56
N SER A 192 8.03 -0.22 -5.84
CA SER A 192 6.73 -0.16 -6.55
C SER A 192 6.77 -0.76 -7.95
N GLU A 193 7.92 -0.78 -8.59
CA GLU A 193 8.18 -1.39 -9.89
C GLU A 193 7.88 -2.89 -9.90
N ARG A 194 7.95 -3.51 -8.71
CA ARG A 194 7.66 -4.93 -8.49
C ARG A 194 6.17 -5.25 -8.46
N ASN A 195 5.34 -4.25 -8.16
CA ASN A 195 3.93 -4.46 -7.82
C ASN A 195 3.11 -5.10 -8.94
N LEU A 196 3.35 -4.75 -10.20
CA LEU A 196 2.62 -5.33 -11.34
C LEU A 196 2.76 -6.85 -11.42
N THR A 197 3.96 -7.37 -11.16
CA THR A 197 4.19 -8.82 -11.15
C THR A 197 3.56 -9.47 -9.92
N VAL A 198 3.76 -8.88 -8.72
CA VAL A 198 3.24 -9.45 -7.47
C VAL A 198 1.71 -9.47 -7.45
N ILE A 199 1.04 -8.48 -8.01
CA ILE A 199 -0.42 -8.44 -8.15
C ILE A 199 -0.96 -9.68 -8.89
N ARG A 200 -0.24 -10.19 -9.89
CA ARG A 200 -0.64 -11.40 -10.64
C ARG A 200 -0.62 -12.67 -9.81
N TYR A 201 0.17 -12.71 -8.73
CA TYR A 201 0.32 -13.85 -7.82
C TYR A 201 -0.50 -13.72 -6.54
N THR A 202 -1.27 -12.65 -6.39
CA THR A 202 -2.04 -12.35 -5.18
C THR A 202 -3.51 -12.09 -5.51
N GLN A 203 -4.39 -12.39 -4.55
CA GLN A 203 -5.81 -12.11 -4.62
C GLN A 203 -6.17 -10.96 -3.67
N ILE A 204 -7.12 -10.12 -4.08
CA ILE A 204 -7.61 -9.01 -3.26
C ILE A 204 -8.60 -9.50 -2.20
N HIS A 205 -8.51 -8.92 -1.00
CA HIS A 205 -9.44 -9.12 0.11
C HIS A 205 -9.90 -7.78 0.64
N GLN A 206 -11.21 -7.57 0.64
CA GLN A 206 -11.84 -6.33 1.13
C GLN A 206 -12.68 -6.66 2.38
N ASN A 207 -12.01 -7.05 3.45
CA ASN A 207 -12.63 -7.54 4.67
C ASN A 207 -12.74 -6.45 5.75
N ILE A 208 -13.11 -5.23 5.36
CA ILE A 208 -13.54 -4.20 6.30
C ILE A 208 -15.02 -4.38 6.55
N VAL A 209 -15.39 -4.69 7.78
CA VAL A 209 -16.77 -4.98 8.18
C VAL A 209 -17.19 -4.10 9.35
N VAL A 210 -18.49 -3.84 9.45
CA VAL A 210 -19.09 -3.10 10.57
C VAL A 210 -19.92 -4.05 11.42
N ARG A 211 -19.71 -4.00 12.73
CA ARG A 211 -20.52 -4.71 13.74
C ARG A 211 -20.73 -3.80 14.95
N ASN A 212 -21.98 -3.60 15.35
CA ASN A 212 -22.32 -2.73 16.47
C ASN A 212 -21.67 -1.33 16.41
N ASN A 213 -21.77 -0.67 15.26
CA ASN A 213 -21.15 0.62 14.96
C ASN A 213 -19.61 0.67 15.13
N ARG A 214 -18.95 -0.47 15.10
CA ARG A 214 -17.49 -0.58 15.16
C ARG A 214 -16.95 -1.14 13.86
N VAL A 215 -15.87 -0.59 13.39
CA VAL A 215 -15.19 -1.01 12.16
C VAL A 215 -14.12 -2.04 12.51
N PHE A 216 -14.12 -3.15 11.78
CA PHE A 216 -13.13 -4.22 11.88
C PHE A 216 -12.40 -4.35 10.56
N ASN A 217 -11.11 -4.56 10.60
CA ASN A 217 -10.32 -4.93 9.43
C ASN A 217 -9.83 -6.39 9.60
N GLU A 218 -10.61 -7.34 9.09
CA GLU A 218 -10.30 -8.76 9.22
C GLU A 218 -9.16 -9.20 8.28
N GLY A 219 -8.95 -8.46 7.19
CA GLY A 219 -7.77 -8.58 6.32
C GLY A 219 -7.45 -9.99 5.87
N ILE A 220 -6.18 -10.35 5.99
CA ILE A 220 -5.68 -11.69 5.71
C ILE A 220 -5.99 -12.59 6.91
N ASP A 221 -6.48 -13.79 6.64
CA ASP A 221 -6.77 -14.78 7.69
C ASP A 221 -5.57 -15.03 8.62
N VAL A 222 -5.79 -14.86 9.93
CA VAL A 222 -4.71 -14.92 10.93
C VAL A 222 -4.03 -16.28 11.01
N ASP A 223 -4.76 -17.39 10.77
CA ASP A 223 -4.17 -18.72 10.79
C ASP A 223 -3.31 -18.96 9.55
N THR A 224 -3.66 -18.33 8.43
CA THR A 224 -2.79 -18.29 7.27
C THR A 224 -1.50 -17.53 7.58
N VAL A 225 -1.59 -16.38 8.25
CA VAL A 225 -0.39 -15.62 8.65
C VAL A 225 0.46 -16.44 9.64
N ARG A 226 -0.13 -17.04 10.67
CA ARG A 226 0.57 -17.93 11.63
C ARG A 226 1.33 -19.04 10.92
N ARG A 227 0.67 -19.72 9.98
CA ARG A 227 1.24 -20.85 9.23
C ARG A 227 2.42 -20.42 8.38
N VAL A 228 2.34 -19.28 7.71
CA VAL A 228 3.38 -18.80 6.80
C VAL A 228 4.56 -18.20 7.54
N THR A 229 4.30 -17.37 8.55
CA THR A 229 5.35 -16.71 9.35
C THR A 229 5.97 -17.65 10.38
N ARG A 230 5.29 -18.74 10.74
CA ARG A 230 5.65 -19.65 11.86
C ARG A 230 5.75 -18.92 13.20
N GLN A 231 5.04 -17.80 13.34
CA GLN A 231 5.02 -17.02 14.57
C GLN A 231 3.74 -17.27 15.34
N ARG A 232 3.85 -17.20 16.67
CA ARG A 232 2.68 -17.20 17.55
C ARG A 232 2.09 -15.79 17.55
N ILE A 233 0.87 -15.66 17.02
CA ILE A 233 0.13 -14.40 16.98
C ILE A 233 -0.95 -14.46 18.04
N SER A 234 -0.79 -13.71 19.10
CA SER A 234 -1.81 -13.52 20.13
C SER A 234 -2.75 -12.38 19.73
N ARG A 235 -4.02 -12.49 20.14
CA ARG A 235 -4.97 -11.40 19.97
C ARG A 235 -4.77 -10.40 21.10
N GLN A 236 -4.52 -9.15 20.74
CA GLN A 236 -4.35 -8.04 21.66
C GLN A 236 -5.66 -7.25 21.80
N THR A 237 -5.82 -6.51 22.90
CA THR A 237 -6.91 -5.56 23.09
C THR A 237 -6.49 -4.16 22.66
N ILE A 238 -7.41 -3.36 22.11
CA ILE A 238 -7.16 -1.94 21.90
C ILE A 238 -7.59 -1.17 23.14
N GLU A 239 -6.65 -0.45 23.75
CA GLU A 239 -6.91 0.49 24.84
C GLU A 239 -6.80 1.94 24.35
N ASP A 240 -7.74 2.79 24.79
CA ASP A 240 -7.68 4.21 24.48
C ASP A 240 -6.55 4.88 25.28
N ASP A 241 -5.67 5.56 24.59
CA ASP A 241 -4.70 6.43 25.25
C ASP A 241 -5.35 7.78 25.60
N ARG A 242 -4.90 8.38 26.69
CA ARG A 242 -5.45 9.66 27.16
C ARG A 242 -4.92 10.87 26.36
N ARG A 243 -3.87 10.71 25.59
CA ARG A 243 -3.20 11.79 24.89
C ARG A 243 -2.78 11.35 23.48
N PRO A 244 -2.84 12.27 22.50
CA PRO A 244 -2.30 12.00 21.18
C PRO A 244 -0.80 11.75 21.25
N GLY A 245 -0.29 10.94 20.33
CA GLY A 245 1.13 10.60 20.21
C GLY A 245 1.34 9.24 19.55
N LEU A 246 2.51 8.67 19.77
CA LEU A 246 2.85 7.36 19.22
C LEU A 246 1.89 6.27 19.65
N VAL A 247 1.50 5.43 18.70
CA VAL A 247 0.80 4.18 18.97
C VAL A 247 1.76 3.22 19.69
N ARG A 248 1.33 2.60 20.77
CA ARG A 248 2.18 1.73 21.60
C ARG A 248 1.68 0.30 21.54
N ASP A 249 2.53 -0.59 21.05
CA ASP A 249 2.28 -2.04 21.05
C ASP A 249 2.97 -2.66 22.28
N GLU A 250 2.14 -3.04 23.26
CA GLU A 250 2.53 -3.76 24.47
C GLU A 250 2.16 -5.25 24.31
N LEU A 251 2.61 -6.10 25.19
CA LEU A 251 2.50 -7.57 25.07
C LEU A 251 1.08 -8.08 24.77
N ASP A 252 0.07 -7.48 25.43
CA ASP A 252 -1.32 -7.93 25.41
C ASP A 252 -2.30 -6.87 24.88
N ARG A 253 -1.79 -5.68 24.58
CA ARG A 253 -2.60 -4.52 24.17
C ARG A 253 -1.90 -3.59 23.22
N VAL A 254 -2.69 -2.89 22.43
CA VAL A 254 -2.24 -1.76 21.62
C VAL A 254 -2.92 -0.50 22.17
N ARG A 255 -2.13 0.49 22.58
CA ARG A 255 -2.65 1.77 23.06
C ARG A 255 -2.65 2.79 21.94
N ILE A 256 -3.84 3.30 21.64
CA ILE A 256 -4.07 4.27 20.58
C ILE A 256 -4.95 5.38 21.14
N TYR A 257 -4.53 6.64 20.90
CA TYR A 257 -5.40 7.76 21.18
C TYR A 257 -6.58 7.73 20.20
N LYS A 258 -7.79 7.58 20.74
CA LYS A 258 -9.01 7.36 19.97
C LYS A 258 -10.13 8.31 20.44
N PRO A 259 -9.99 9.61 20.14
CA PRO A 259 -11.01 10.58 20.49
C PRO A 259 -12.31 10.32 19.73
N ASP A 260 -13.43 10.62 20.37
CA ASP A 260 -14.72 10.71 19.69
C ASP A 260 -14.77 12.02 18.91
N ILE A 261 -14.60 11.94 17.61
CA ILE A 261 -14.67 13.12 16.71
C ILE A 261 -16.13 13.35 16.37
N LYS A 262 -16.73 14.35 17.02
CA LYS A 262 -18.11 14.74 16.76
C LYS A 262 -18.20 15.63 15.56
N ASP A 263 -19.29 15.47 14.81
CA ASP A 263 -19.66 16.40 13.76
C ASP A 263 -19.98 17.78 14.38
N SER A 264 -19.19 18.75 14.06
CA SER A 264 -19.48 20.16 14.32
C SER A 264 -19.08 20.97 13.10
N GLU A 265 -19.68 22.10 12.87
CA GLU A 265 -19.34 22.96 11.73
C GLU A 265 -17.83 23.20 11.68
N GLY A 266 -17.17 22.50 10.76
CA GLY A 266 -15.73 22.55 10.59
C GLY A 266 -15.33 23.87 9.94
N GLY A 267 -14.59 24.70 10.67
CA GLY A 267 -13.91 25.85 10.10
C GLY A 267 -12.77 25.42 9.14
N ALA A 268 -12.13 26.38 8.52
CA ALA A 268 -10.89 26.16 7.79
C ALA A 268 -9.69 25.99 8.77
N PRO A 269 -8.62 25.28 8.38
CA PRO A 269 -7.37 25.33 9.12
C PRO A 269 -6.88 26.78 9.28
N LYS A 270 -6.30 27.13 10.43
CA LYS A 270 -5.77 28.48 10.68
C LYS A 270 -4.74 28.92 9.64
N ARG A 271 -4.04 27.94 9.07
CA ARG A 271 -3.06 28.15 7.99
C ARG A 271 -3.23 27.03 6.97
N PHE A 272 -3.36 27.41 5.73
CA PHE A 272 -3.35 26.49 4.60
C PHE A 272 -2.70 27.17 3.40
N VAL A 273 -2.32 26.38 2.43
CA VAL A 273 -1.73 26.83 1.16
C VAL A 273 -2.59 26.34 -0.01
N SER A 274 -2.46 26.98 -1.15
CA SER A 274 -3.02 26.46 -2.39
C SER A 274 -2.23 25.23 -2.87
N ARG A 275 -2.81 24.45 -3.79
CA ARG A 275 -2.12 23.32 -4.43
C ARG A 275 -0.82 23.75 -5.11
N ASP A 276 -0.82 24.91 -5.79
CA ASP A 276 0.36 25.42 -6.50
C ASP A 276 1.49 25.84 -5.54
N GLU A 277 1.15 26.39 -4.38
CA GLU A 277 2.12 26.68 -3.33
C GLU A 277 2.68 25.38 -2.71
N ALA A 278 1.80 24.43 -2.39
CA ALA A 278 2.20 23.13 -1.88
C ALA A 278 3.14 22.39 -2.84
N ARG A 279 2.87 22.45 -4.14
CA ARG A 279 3.73 21.88 -5.17
C ARG A 279 5.13 22.46 -5.13
N LYS A 280 5.28 23.78 -5.02
CA LYS A 280 6.60 24.44 -4.93
C LYS A 280 7.38 24.06 -3.69
N ASP A 281 6.69 23.95 -2.55
CA ASP A 281 7.30 23.56 -1.28
C ASP A 281 7.69 22.07 -1.28
N LEU A 282 6.85 21.20 -1.86
CA LEU A 282 7.05 19.75 -1.88
C LEU A 282 8.08 19.31 -2.90
N ASP A 283 8.26 20.02 -4.00
CA ASP A 283 9.39 19.78 -4.90
C ASP A 283 10.73 19.95 -4.18
N GLN A 284 10.77 20.74 -3.11
CA GLN A 284 11.93 20.85 -2.24
C GLN A 284 12.00 19.70 -1.20
N ALA A 285 10.86 19.11 -0.79
CA ALA A 285 10.77 18.11 0.28
C ALA A 285 10.82 16.64 -0.19
N LYS A 286 10.48 16.35 -1.46
CA LYS A 286 10.29 14.98 -2.00
C LYS A 286 11.51 14.06 -1.91
N ILE A 287 12.70 14.56 -1.62
CA ILE A 287 13.96 13.80 -1.62
C ILE A 287 14.74 13.92 -0.30
N TRP A 288 14.16 14.58 0.69
CA TRP A 288 14.82 14.83 1.96
C TRP A 288 14.35 13.86 3.05
N ASP A 289 15.30 13.21 3.76
CA ASP A 289 15.09 12.58 5.04
C ASP A 289 15.53 13.54 6.15
N PRO A 290 14.62 14.06 7.01
CA PRO A 290 14.97 15.01 8.06
C PRO A 290 15.80 14.40 9.20
N LYS A 291 15.86 13.06 9.28
CA LYS A 291 16.74 12.36 10.22
C LYS A 291 18.19 12.28 9.72
N THR A 292 18.45 12.73 8.48
CA THR A 292 19.81 12.84 7.99
C THR A 292 20.45 14.10 8.61
N PRO A 293 21.52 13.97 9.41
CA PRO A 293 22.27 15.13 9.90
C PRO A 293 22.66 16.05 8.75
N GLN A 294 22.76 17.35 9.00
CA GLN A 294 23.01 18.45 8.05
C GLN A 294 24.26 18.31 7.16
N GLY A 295 24.45 17.18 6.56
CA GLY A 295 25.48 16.91 5.57
C GLY A 295 24.82 16.04 4.51
N GLU A 296 24.52 16.63 3.38
CA GLU A 296 23.91 16.04 2.20
C GLU A 296 24.74 14.86 1.67
N ASP A 297 24.62 13.73 2.36
CA ASP A 297 25.37 12.55 2.00
C ASP A 297 24.51 11.66 1.10
N THR A 298 24.85 11.63 -0.19
CA THR A 298 24.30 10.68 -1.16
C THR A 298 24.42 9.22 -0.68
N SER A 299 25.24 8.95 0.33
CA SER A 299 25.42 7.61 0.91
C SER A 299 24.14 7.04 1.50
N VAL A 300 23.28 7.87 2.11
CA VAL A 300 22.00 7.42 2.69
C VAL A 300 21.05 6.94 1.59
N ILE A 301 20.94 7.71 0.51
CA ILE A 301 20.10 7.32 -0.63
C ILE A 301 20.66 6.07 -1.30
N ARG A 302 21.96 5.97 -1.49
CA ARG A 302 22.59 4.77 -2.05
C ARG A 302 22.34 3.52 -1.20
N LYS A 303 22.40 3.62 0.12
CA LYS A 303 22.01 2.50 1.01
C LYS A 303 20.56 2.07 0.81
N LYS A 304 19.65 3.01 0.59
CA LYS A 304 18.25 2.70 0.23
C LYS A 304 18.15 2.03 -1.13
N PHE A 305 18.87 2.50 -2.13
CA PHE A 305 18.93 1.88 -3.46
C PHE A 305 19.45 0.44 -3.39
N ASP A 306 20.53 0.21 -2.67
CA ASP A 306 21.09 -1.13 -2.45
C ASP A 306 20.08 -2.06 -1.77
N GLN A 307 19.33 -1.52 -0.80
CA GLN A 307 18.29 -2.28 -0.12
C GLN A 307 17.13 -2.62 -1.07
N GLU A 308 16.60 -1.66 -1.82
CA GLU A 308 15.54 -1.88 -2.80
C GLU A 308 15.95 -2.95 -3.83
N THR A 309 17.18 -2.87 -4.33
CA THR A 309 17.74 -3.83 -5.29
C THR A 309 17.80 -5.24 -4.67
N LYS A 310 18.32 -5.37 -3.45
CA LYS A 310 18.40 -6.67 -2.75
C LYS A 310 17.01 -7.26 -2.49
N VAL A 311 16.05 -6.43 -2.10
CA VAL A 311 14.67 -6.87 -1.87
C VAL A 311 14.03 -7.34 -3.17
N MET A 312 14.23 -6.61 -4.27
CA MET A 312 13.75 -6.99 -5.59
C MET A 312 14.34 -8.33 -6.04
N GLU A 313 15.65 -8.46 -6.04
CA GLU A 313 16.35 -9.68 -6.46
C GLU A 313 15.88 -10.90 -5.66
N ARG A 314 15.81 -10.78 -4.34
CA ARG A 314 15.33 -11.86 -3.47
C ARG A 314 13.91 -12.29 -3.81
N SER A 315 13.01 -11.34 -4.00
CA SER A 315 11.62 -11.63 -4.34
C SER A 315 11.47 -12.22 -5.74
N GLN A 316 12.29 -11.82 -6.70
CA GLN A 316 12.34 -12.39 -8.06
C GLN A 316 12.81 -13.86 -8.06
N LEU A 317 13.77 -14.19 -7.20
CA LEU A 317 14.18 -15.59 -6.99
C LEU A 317 13.05 -16.44 -6.42
N GLU A 318 12.28 -15.89 -5.48
CA GLU A 318 11.12 -16.58 -4.92
C GLU A 318 10.02 -16.83 -5.95
N ASP A 319 9.73 -15.88 -6.85
CA ASP A 319 8.81 -16.10 -7.96
C ASP A 319 9.22 -17.29 -8.83
N LEU A 320 10.49 -17.31 -9.25
CA LEU A 320 11.00 -18.39 -10.08
C LEU A 320 10.91 -19.73 -9.37
N ARG A 321 11.18 -19.76 -8.06
CA ARG A 321 11.04 -20.97 -7.25
C ARG A 321 9.60 -21.46 -7.22
N GLN A 322 8.65 -20.58 -6.98
CA GLN A 322 7.23 -20.91 -6.93
C GLN A 322 6.68 -21.38 -8.27
N LEU A 323 7.04 -20.67 -9.33
CA LEU A 323 6.65 -21.07 -10.67
C LEU A 323 7.13 -22.49 -11.00
N ARG A 324 8.41 -22.77 -10.73
CA ARG A 324 8.98 -24.13 -10.93
C ARG A 324 8.29 -25.18 -10.09
N ASN A 325 8.03 -24.91 -8.81
CA ASN A 325 7.32 -25.81 -7.92
C ASN A 325 5.89 -26.11 -8.41
N LYS A 326 5.18 -25.10 -8.88
CA LYS A 326 3.83 -25.26 -9.45
C LYS A 326 3.82 -26.21 -10.65
N PHE A 327 4.81 -26.09 -11.53
CA PHE A 327 4.95 -26.99 -12.69
C PHE A 327 5.44 -28.39 -12.27
N ALA A 328 6.35 -28.50 -11.31
CA ALA A 328 6.82 -29.79 -10.80
C ALA A 328 5.67 -30.63 -10.18
N VAL A 329 4.78 -29.98 -9.41
CA VAL A 329 3.58 -30.66 -8.87
C VAL A 329 2.68 -31.20 -10.00
N ARG A 330 2.47 -30.40 -11.06
CA ARG A 330 1.68 -30.84 -12.22
C ARG A 330 2.35 -31.98 -12.97
N GLU A 331 3.64 -31.89 -13.21
CA GLU A 331 4.45 -32.89 -13.93
C GLU A 331 4.46 -34.24 -13.19
N ASN A 332 4.57 -34.23 -11.85
CA ASN A 332 4.54 -35.42 -11.01
C ASN A 332 3.19 -36.15 -11.00
N GLY A 333 2.09 -35.41 -11.27
CA GLY A 333 0.73 -35.96 -11.37
C GLY A 333 0.42 -36.64 -12.71
N VAL A 334 1.32 -36.56 -13.71
CA VAL A 334 1.06 -37.03 -15.07
C VAL A 334 1.94 -38.24 -15.40
N ARG A 335 1.32 -39.34 -15.84
CA ARG A 335 2.02 -40.58 -16.25
C ARG A 335 2.39 -40.62 -17.74
N ASP A 336 1.59 -39.96 -18.57
CA ASP A 336 1.80 -39.92 -20.03
C ASP A 336 3.03 -39.08 -20.39
N PRO A 337 4.04 -39.64 -21.09
CA PRO A 337 5.24 -38.91 -21.49
C PRO A 337 4.97 -37.72 -22.43
N ALA A 338 3.98 -37.85 -23.32
CA ALA A 338 3.64 -36.78 -24.26
C ALA A 338 3.01 -35.57 -23.54
N GLU A 339 2.15 -35.82 -22.57
CA GLU A 339 1.55 -34.76 -21.76
C GLU A 339 2.57 -34.13 -20.80
N ARG A 340 3.47 -34.95 -20.22
CA ARG A 340 4.60 -34.44 -19.44
C ARG A 340 5.50 -33.49 -20.23
N SER A 341 5.82 -33.85 -21.49
CA SER A 341 6.57 -32.99 -22.41
C SER A 341 5.87 -31.63 -22.68
N LYS A 342 4.54 -31.63 -22.82
CA LYS A 342 3.76 -30.39 -22.96
C LYS A 342 3.87 -29.51 -21.72
N ILE A 343 3.79 -30.09 -20.52
CA ILE A 343 3.93 -29.37 -19.26
C ILE A 343 5.33 -28.75 -19.13
N GLN A 344 6.38 -29.48 -19.52
CA GLN A 344 7.77 -29.00 -19.51
C GLN A 344 7.94 -27.79 -20.45
N LYS A 345 7.44 -27.88 -21.69
CA LYS A 345 7.47 -26.77 -22.64
C LYS A 345 6.72 -25.54 -22.12
N ALA A 346 5.53 -25.75 -21.52
CA ALA A 346 4.76 -24.68 -20.92
C ALA A 346 5.48 -24.02 -19.73
N ARG A 347 6.18 -24.81 -18.91
CA ARG A 347 7.05 -24.31 -17.84
C ARG A 347 8.17 -23.43 -18.39
N ASP A 348 8.87 -23.89 -19.41
CA ASP A 348 10.02 -23.19 -19.96
C ASP A 348 9.60 -21.83 -20.56
N ILE A 349 8.47 -21.79 -21.26
CA ILE A 349 7.86 -20.55 -21.75
C ILE A 349 7.52 -19.61 -20.59
N ALA A 350 6.82 -20.12 -19.58
CA ALA A 350 6.40 -19.32 -18.43
C ALA A 350 7.58 -18.77 -17.62
N VAL A 351 8.66 -19.56 -17.49
CA VAL A 351 9.91 -19.12 -16.84
C VAL A 351 10.58 -18.00 -17.63
N GLU A 352 10.61 -18.11 -18.95
CA GLU A 352 11.22 -17.10 -19.81
C GLU A 352 10.42 -15.78 -19.78
N ASP A 353 9.10 -15.86 -19.84
CA ASP A 353 8.24 -14.68 -19.73
C ASP A 353 8.37 -13.98 -18.37
N LEU A 354 8.50 -14.76 -17.30
CA LEU A 354 8.73 -14.22 -15.96
C LEU A 354 10.09 -13.54 -15.87
N LYS A 355 11.15 -14.12 -16.44
CA LYS A 355 12.47 -13.49 -16.47
C LYS A 355 12.48 -12.17 -17.25
N LYS A 356 11.75 -12.08 -18.36
CA LYS A 356 11.57 -10.82 -19.10
C LYS A 356 10.89 -9.75 -18.25
N SER A 357 9.82 -10.14 -17.52
CA SER A 357 9.17 -9.21 -16.59
C SER A 357 10.11 -8.74 -15.47
N HIS A 358 10.91 -9.64 -14.92
CA HIS A 358 11.92 -9.32 -13.92
C HIS A 358 13.01 -8.36 -14.46
N GLU A 359 13.43 -8.53 -15.70
CA GLU A 359 14.37 -7.62 -16.33
C GLU A 359 13.80 -6.22 -16.50
N GLN A 360 12.55 -6.12 -16.95
CA GLN A 360 11.86 -4.82 -17.06
C GLN A 360 11.75 -4.12 -15.69
N GLU A 361 11.44 -4.87 -14.63
CA GLU A 361 11.39 -4.33 -13.26
C GLU A 361 12.76 -3.78 -12.83
N ARG A 362 13.85 -4.53 -13.09
CA ARG A 362 15.22 -4.09 -12.74
C ARG A 362 15.63 -2.84 -13.52
N GLN A 363 15.30 -2.79 -14.80
CA GLN A 363 15.57 -1.62 -15.63
C GLN A 363 14.82 -0.39 -15.13
N ALA A 364 13.51 -0.53 -14.86
CA ALA A 364 12.69 0.54 -14.33
C ALA A 364 13.19 1.04 -12.96
N LEU A 365 13.61 0.11 -12.08
CA LEU A 365 14.22 0.46 -10.79
C LEU A 365 15.52 1.25 -10.98
N THR A 366 16.39 0.79 -11.86
CA THR A 366 17.68 1.43 -12.13
C THR A 366 17.50 2.83 -12.72
N GLU A 367 16.62 2.98 -13.70
CA GLU A 367 16.31 4.29 -14.33
C GLU A 367 15.75 5.27 -13.27
N ARG A 368 14.86 4.80 -12.42
CA ARG A 368 14.33 5.60 -11.32
C ARG A 368 15.45 6.03 -10.36
N GLN A 369 16.29 5.09 -9.90
CA GLN A 369 17.37 5.37 -8.97
C GLN A 369 18.38 6.38 -9.55
N GLN A 370 18.71 6.26 -10.82
CA GLN A 370 19.57 7.22 -11.53
C GLN A 370 18.94 8.62 -11.56
N LYS A 371 17.68 8.71 -11.94
CA LYS A 371 16.94 9.98 -11.96
C LYS A 371 16.89 10.64 -10.58
N ASP A 372 16.63 9.85 -9.54
CA ASP A 372 16.56 10.34 -8.17
C ASP A 372 17.95 10.81 -7.68
N GLU A 373 19.03 10.06 -7.99
CA GLU A 373 20.39 10.46 -7.65
C GLU A 373 20.80 11.77 -8.34
N GLU A 374 20.44 11.94 -9.62
CA GLU A 374 20.68 13.20 -10.33
C GLU A 374 19.93 14.39 -9.71
N GLN A 375 18.68 14.19 -9.32
CA GLN A 375 17.91 15.24 -8.68
C GLN A 375 18.54 15.66 -7.34
N VAL A 376 19.02 14.71 -6.56
CA VAL A 376 19.74 15.01 -5.31
C VAL A 376 21.01 15.80 -5.58
N LYS A 377 21.85 15.36 -6.52
CA LYS A 377 23.07 16.07 -6.90
C LYS A 377 22.81 17.52 -7.34
N LYS A 378 21.78 17.75 -8.18
CA LYS A 378 21.38 19.09 -8.62
C LYS A 378 20.98 20.01 -7.45
N ARG A 379 20.35 19.46 -6.42
CA ARG A 379 19.96 20.24 -5.23
C ARG A 379 21.14 20.57 -4.34
N ILE A 380 22.06 19.65 -4.14
CA ILE A 380 23.29 19.88 -3.41
C ILE A 380 24.04 21.07 -4.01
N ILE A 381 24.24 21.07 -5.33
CA ILE A 381 24.91 22.14 -6.04
C ILE A 381 24.18 23.49 -5.87
N LYS A 382 22.84 23.49 -6.04
CA LYS A 382 22.03 24.72 -5.92
C LYS A 382 22.06 25.32 -4.52
N LYS A 383 22.27 24.52 -3.49
CA LYS A 383 22.32 24.98 -2.09
C LYS A 383 23.70 25.54 -1.76
N SER A 384 24.78 24.91 -2.25
CA SER A 384 26.12 25.46 -2.12
C SER A 384 26.25 26.84 -2.79
N ASP A 385 25.70 27.00 -4.00
CA ASP A 385 25.68 28.28 -4.72
C ASP A 385 24.87 29.39 -4.01
N LYS A 386 23.85 29.01 -3.22
CA LYS A 386 23.08 29.99 -2.41
C LYS A 386 23.81 30.37 -1.13
N SER A 387 24.50 29.44 -0.51
CA SER A 387 25.33 29.70 0.67
C SER A 387 26.44 30.69 0.34
N ASP A 388 27.13 30.47 -0.77
CA ASP A 388 28.22 31.36 -1.23
C ASP A 388 27.76 32.77 -1.65
N ARG A 389 26.47 32.93 -2.00
CA ARG A 389 25.90 34.25 -2.34
C ARG A 389 25.24 34.99 -1.18
N GLY A 390 24.98 34.29 -0.07
CA GLY A 390 24.32 34.85 1.09
C GLY A 390 25.25 35.40 2.18
N GLU A 391 26.56 35.23 2.01
CA GLU A 391 27.60 35.74 2.93
C GLU A 391 28.28 37.04 2.40
N ARG A 392 27.61 37.79 1.53
CA ARG A 392 28.10 39.13 1.11
C ARG A 392 27.07 40.22 1.37
#